data_2b7d7357e054f2070f49b3a357f584d4
#
_entry.id   2b7d7357e054f2070f49b3a357f584d4
#
_cell.length_a   1.000
_cell.length_b   1.000
_cell.length_c   1.000
_cell.angle_alpha   90.00
_cell.angle_beta   90.00
_cell.angle_gamma   90.00
#
_symmetry.space_group_name_H-M   'P 1'
#
loop_
_entity.id
_entity.type
_entity.pdbx_description
1 polymer ?
#
loop_
_entity_poly.entity_id
_entity_poly.type
_entity_poly.pdbx_seq_one_letter_code
_entity_poly.pdbx_strand_id
1 'polypeptide(L)'
;MNNFIGIDKLGLEIFKRWKKLDILISNAAILGTLGPIHHQNNDEFIEVLNVNLVSNHRLIRSIEPLLKNSVQPKASFLSSTVANEVRPFWGAYAISKASLQHMVKIWSLENKKNNLSISIINPGKTNTKMRRQAFPGENN
;
A
#
# COMPACT_ATOMS: atom_id res chain seq x y z
N MET A 1 -4.69 8.17 16.54
CA MET A 1 -4.05 9.23 15.73
C MET A 1 -2.79 8.64 15.13
N ASN A 2 -2.81 8.33 13.82
CA ASN A 2 -1.67 7.67 13.18
C ASN A 2 -0.49 8.63 13.09
N ASN A 3 0.61 8.29 13.73
CA ASN A 3 1.82 9.13 13.70
C ASN A 3 2.59 8.88 12.39
N PHE A 4 2.28 9.66 11.35
CA PHE A 4 2.97 9.60 10.05
C PHE A 4 4.34 10.29 10.03
N ILE A 5 4.76 10.94 11.12
CA ILE A 5 6.03 11.67 11.21
C ILE A 5 7.23 10.77 10.86
N GLY A 6 7.17 9.50 11.26
CA GLY A 6 8.20 8.52 10.92
C GLY A 6 8.34 8.27 9.42
N ILE A 7 7.22 8.17 8.70
CA ILE A 7 7.22 7.97 7.24
C ILE A 7 7.75 9.21 6.53
N ASP A 8 7.34 10.41 6.95
CA ASP A 8 7.78 11.66 6.34
C ASP A 8 9.30 11.89 6.53
N LYS A 9 9.86 11.43 7.66
CA LYS A 9 11.31 11.51 7.94
C LYS A 9 12.13 10.39 7.30
N LEU A 10 11.50 9.28 6.89
CA LEU A 10 12.19 8.08 6.39
C LEU A 10 13.12 8.40 5.22
N GLY A 11 12.66 9.19 4.26
CA GLY A 11 13.47 9.59 3.10
C GLY A 11 14.74 10.32 3.51
N LEU A 12 14.64 11.24 4.48
CA LEU A 12 15.81 11.96 4.99
C LEU A 12 16.82 11.02 5.66
N GLU A 13 16.36 10.07 6.47
CA GLU A 13 17.24 9.12 7.15
C GLU A 13 17.93 8.15 6.15
N ILE A 14 17.21 7.70 5.13
CA ILE A 14 17.78 6.92 4.03
C ILE A 14 18.80 7.76 3.27
N PHE A 15 18.48 9.02 2.96
CA PHE A 15 19.39 9.91 2.25
C PHE A 15 20.70 10.15 3.01
N LYS A 16 20.64 10.36 4.32
CA LYS A 16 21.84 10.52 5.15
C LYS A 16 22.79 9.34 5.03
N ARG A 17 22.26 8.11 4.97
CA ARG A 17 23.04 6.86 4.93
C ARG A 17 23.51 6.48 3.53
N TRP A 18 22.59 6.47 2.55
CA TRP A 18 22.82 5.80 1.27
C TRP A 18 22.68 6.72 0.05
N LYS A 19 22.16 7.94 0.23
CA LYS A 19 21.95 8.96 -0.83
C LYS A 19 20.96 8.54 -1.91
N LYS A 20 20.60 7.28 -2.03
CA LYS A 20 19.69 6.70 -3.02
C LYS A 20 18.89 5.55 -2.44
N LEU A 21 17.85 5.14 -3.16
CA LEU A 21 17.11 3.91 -2.93
C LEU A 21 16.91 3.21 -4.27
N ASP A 22 17.32 1.95 -4.38
CA ASP A 22 17.21 1.19 -5.63
C ASP A 22 15.86 0.47 -5.73
N ILE A 23 15.34 -0.06 -4.62
CA ILE A 23 14.11 -0.83 -4.62
C ILE A 23 13.24 -0.43 -3.42
N LEU A 24 11.96 -0.14 -3.71
CA LEU A 24 10.89 -0.03 -2.73
C LEU A 24 9.93 -1.21 -2.86
N ILE A 25 9.61 -1.86 -1.74
CA ILE A 25 8.49 -2.81 -1.65
C ILE A 25 7.54 -2.33 -0.56
N SER A 26 6.37 -1.84 -0.97
CA SER A 26 5.31 -1.44 -0.03
C SER A 26 4.36 -2.60 0.20
N ASN A 27 4.52 -3.26 1.34
CA ASN A 27 3.79 -4.46 1.73
C ASN A 27 2.84 -4.23 2.92
N ALA A 28 3.10 -3.25 3.77
CA ALA A 28 2.32 -3.02 5.00
C ALA A 28 0.85 -2.75 4.71
N ALA A 29 -0.03 -3.48 5.38
CA ALA A 29 -1.47 -3.28 5.30
C ALA A 29 -2.18 -3.89 6.53
N ILE A 30 -3.39 -3.41 6.82
CA ILE A 30 -4.31 -4.00 7.78
C ILE A 30 -5.63 -4.34 7.09
N LEU A 31 -6.33 -5.36 7.58
CA LEU A 31 -7.60 -5.84 7.03
C LEU A 31 -8.79 -4.99 7.52
N GLY A 32 -8.79 -4.64 8.79
CA GLY A 32 -9.97 -4.15 9.49
C GLY A 32 -11.01 -5.26 9.70
N THR A 33 -12.17 -4.88 10.23
CA THR A 33 -13.30 -5.79 10.44
C THR A 33 -14.09 -5.94 9.15
N LEU A 34 -14.31 -7.19 8.73
CA LEU A 34 -15.16 -7.52 7.59
C LEU A 34 -16.63 -7.51 8.03
N GLY A 35 -17.50 -6.83 7.28
CA GLY A 35 -18.91 -6.71 7.59
C GLY A 35 -19.66 -5.78 6.64
N PRO A 36 -21.00 -5.66 6.80
CA PRO A 36 -21.82 -4.75 6.01
C PRO A 36 -21.29 -3.32 6.09
N ILE A 37 -21.27 -2.61 4.97
CA ILE A 37 -20.67 -1.27 4.88
C ILE A 37 -21.26 -0.27 5.89
N HIS A 38 -22.59 -0.36 6.13
CA HIS A 38 -23.29 0.53 7.05
C HIS A 38 -23.09 0.19 8.53
N HIS A 39 -22.47 -0.95 8.86
CA HIS A 39 -22.12 -1.35 10.23
C HIS A 39 -20.63 -1.17 10.55
N GLN A 40 -19.82 -0.75 9.58
CA GLN A 40 -18.39 -0.55 9.83
C GLN A 40 -18.17 0.62 10.78
N ASN A 41 -17.30 0.42 11.77
CA ASN A 41 -16.89 1.50 12.67
C ASN A 41 -16.11 2.57 11.90
N ASN A 42 -16.49 3.84 12.08
CA ASN A 42 -15.89 4.97 11.34
C ASN A 42 -14.39 5.12 11.61
N ASP A 43 -13.96 4.97 12.87
CA ASP A 43 -12.55 5.16 13.25
C ASP A 43 -11.69 4.04 12.64
N GLU A 44 -12.19 2.79 12.68
CA GLU A 44 -11.51 1.66 12.05
C GLU A 44 -11.48 1.79 10.52
N PHE A 45 -12.56 2.24 9.91
CA PHE A 45 -12.60 2.52 8.46
C PHE A 45 -11.53 3.53 8.07
N ILE A 46 -11.43 4.63 8.80
CA ILE A 46 -10.40 5.67 8.60
C ILE A 46 -9.01 5.10 8.87
N GLU A 47 -8.84 4.26 9.88
CA GLU A 47 -7.55 3.64 10.18
C GLU A 47 -7.07 2.74 9.03
N VAL A 48 -7.96 1.91 8.45
CA VAL A 48 -7.65 1.08 7.29
C VAL A 48 -7.21 1.94 6.10
N LEU A 49 -7.93 3.03 5.80
CA LEU A 49 -7.53 3.97 4.74
C LEU A 49 -6.19 4.64 5.04
N ASN A 50 -5.97 5.04 6.27
CA ASN A 50 -4.72 5.67 6.69
C ASN A 50 -3.52 4.73 6.50
N VAL A 51 -3.63 3.48 6.95
CA VAL A 51 -2.55 2.50 6.84
C VAL A 51 -2.36 2.02 5.40
N ASN A 52 -3.44 1.70 4.68
CA ASN A 52 -3.32 1.05 3.37
C ASN A 52 -3.14 2.03 2.21
N LEU A 53 -3.57 3.29 2.36
CA LEU A 53 -3.56 4.29 1.29
C LEU A 53 -2.72 5.53 1.64
N VAL A 54 -3.10 6.25 2.72
CA VAL A 54 -2.46 7.54 3.05
C VAL A 54 -0.97 7.36 3.39
N SER A 55 -0.62 6.28 4.11
CA SER A 55 0.79 5.97 4.39
C SER A 55 1.60 5.73 3.12
N ASN A 56 1.01 5.09 2.10
CA ASN A 56 1.65 4.87 0.81
C ASN A 56 1.86 6.16 0.02
N HIS A 57 0.89 7.08 0.06
CA HIS A 57 1.07 8.42 -0.51
C HIS A 57 2.24 9.16 0.14
N ARG A 58 2.31 9.14 1.49
CA ARG A 58 3.42 9.76 2.23
C ARG A 58 4.76 9.08 1.95
N LEU A 59 4.76 7.75 1.82
CA LEU A 59 5.94 6.98 1.48
C LEU A 59 6.47 7.38 0.10
N ILE A 60 5.62 7.44 -0.91
CA ILE A 60 5.97 7.92 -2.27
C ILE A 60 6.63 9.30 -2.18
N ARG A 61 5.99 10.27 -1.51
CA ARG A 61 6.55 11.62 -1.34
C ARG A 61 7.92 11.63 -0.68
N SER A 62 8.09 10.81 0.35
CA SER A 62 9.32 10.76 1.14
C SER A 62 10.50 10.15 0.37
N ILE A 63 10.24 9.17 -0.50
CA ILE A 63 11.31 8.37 -1.10
C ILE A 63 11.48 8.54 -2.62
N GLU A 64 10.54 9.15 -3.33
CA GLU A 64 10.67 9.37 -4.78
C GLU A 64 11.98 10.07 -5.16
N PRO A 65 12.46 11.12 -4.45
CA PRO A 65 13.75 11.74 -4.77
C PRO A 65 14.93 10.76 -4.68
N LEU A 66 14.85 9.79 -3.77
CA LEU A 66 15.90 8.78 -3.59
C LEU A 66 15.88 7.71 -4.69
N LEU A 67 14.69 7.34 -5.15
CA LEU A 67 14.52 6.44 -6.29
C LEU A 67 15.09 7.09 -7.56
N LYS A 68 14.84 8.39 -7.77
CA LYS A 68 15.38 9.13 -8.91
C LYS A 68 16.92 9.23 -8.93
N ASN A 69 17.56 9.06 -7.77
CA ASN A 69 19.02 9.00 -7.68
C ASN A 69 19.60 7.61 -8.02
N SER A 70 18.76 6.60 -8.21
CA SER A 70 19.19 5.25 -8.61
C SER A 70 19.30 5.11 -10.12
N VAL A 71 20.18 4.24 -10.58
CA VAL A 71 20.37 3.91 -12.00
C VAL A 71 19.21 3.07 -12.55
N GLN A 72 18.68 2.16 -11.73
CA GLN A 72 17.58 1.27 -12.11
C GLN A 72 16.55 1.16 -10.97
N PRO A 73 15.84 2.26 -10.68
CA PRO A 73 14.90 2.28 -9.55
C PRO A 73 13.66 1.43 -9.84
N LYS A 74 13.20 0.72 -8.79
CA LYS A 74 11.99 -0.10 -8.84
C LYS A 74 11.11 0.20 -7.64
N ALA A 75 9.80 0.26 -7.85
CA ALA A 75 8.82 0.38 -6.78
C ALA A 75 7.69 -0.62 -6.99
N SER A 76 7.39 -1.43 -5.97
CA SER A 76 6.34 -2.44 -6.02
C SER A 76 5.37 -2.26 -4.85
N PHE A 77 4.08 -2.30 -5.15
CA PHE A 77 3.01 -2.13 -4.16
C PHE A 77 2.14 -3.38 -4.12
N LEU A 78 1.96 -3.94 -2.92
CA LEU A 78 1.12 -5.12 -2.74
C LEU A 78 -0.36 -4.74 -2.71
N SER A 79 -1.11 -5.31 -3.64
CA SER A 79 -2.55 -5.18 -3.76
C SER A 79 -3.27 -6.48 -3.37
N SER A 80 -4.48 -6.64 -3.81
CA SER A 80 -5.33 -7.80 -3.54
C SER A 80 -6.34 -7.99 -4.66
N THR A 81 -6.84 -9.20 -4.83
CA THR A 81 -7.92 -9.53 -5.77
C THR A 81 -9.16 -8.65 -5.54
N VAL A 82 -9.49 -8.34 -4.28
CA VAL A 82 -10.66 -7.49 -3.93
C VAL A 82 -10.53 -6.03 -4.36
N ALA A 83 -9.36 -5.61 -4.83
CA ALA A 83 -9.18 -4.29 -5.43
C ALA A 83 -9.85 -4.18 -6.83
N ASN A 84 -10.04 -5.31 -7.51
CA ASN A 84 -10.64 -5.38 -8.84
C ASN A 84 -11.99 -6.12 -8.83
N GLU A 85 -12.21 -7.00 -7.86
CA GLU A 85 -13.43 -7.78 -7.70
C GLU A 85 -14.23 -7.24 -6.51
N VAL A 86 -15.41 -6.70 -6.79
CA VAL A 86 -16.32 -6.24 -5.72
C VAL A 86 -16.84 -7.46 -4.97
N ARG A 87 -16.65 -7.48 -3.67
CA ARG A 87 -17.14 -8.53 -2.77
C ARG A 87 -17.90 -7.91 -1.61
N PRO A 88 -19.08 -8.43 -1.25
CA PRO A 88 -19.82 -7.97 -0.07
C PRO A 88 -18.95 -8.17 1.19
N PHE A 89 -19.13 -7.29 2.17
CA PHE A 89 -18.48 -7.30 3.48
C PHE A 89 -16.98 -6.91 3.51
N TRP A 90 -16.35 -6.58 2.39
CA TRP A 90 -14.93 -6.22 2.31
C TRP A 90 -14.65 -4.70 2.35
N GLY A 91 -15.65 -3.87 2.59
CA GLY A 91 -15.71 -2.42 2.54
C GLY A 91 -14.37 -1.68 2.61
N ALA A 92 -13.91 -1.32 3.82
CA ALA A 92 -12.72 -0.48 4.00
C ALA A 92 -11.46 -1.07 3.32
N TYR A 93 -11.23 -2.37 3.45
CA TYR A 93 -10.06 -3.02 2.86
C TYR A 93 -10.10 -2.97 1.32
N ALA A 94 -11.21 -3.38 0.70
CA ALA A 94 -11.33 -3.39 -0.74
C ALA A 94 -11.21 -1.97 -1.33
N ILE A 95 -11.87 -0.99 -0.71
CA ILE A 95 -11.79 0.43 -1.09
C ILE A 95 -10.33 0.91 -0.99
N SER A 96 -9.64 0.61 0.11
CA SER A 96 -8.24 1.03 0.29
C SER A 96 -7.33 0.44 -0.77
N LYS A 97 -7.50 -0.83 -1.14
CA LYS A 97 -6.66 -1.51 -2.15
C LYS A 97 -6.99 -1.06 -3.57
N ALA A 98 -8.25 -0.79 -3.89
CA ALA A 98 -8.65 -0.21 -5.18
C ALA A 98 -8.07 1.20 -5.35
N SER A 99 -8.19 2.04 -4.31
CA SER A 99 -7.63 3.39 -4.29
C SER A 99 -6.11 3.39 -4.39
N LEU A 100 -5.43 2.47 -3.68
CA LEU A 100 -3.98 2.27 -3.78
C LEU A 100 -3.57 1.93 -5.23
N GLN A 101 -4.26 0.98 -5.87
CA GLN A 101 -3.96 0.64 -7.27
C GLN A 101 -4.12 1.85 -8.19
N HIS A 102 -5.18 2.64 -8.00
CA HIS A 102 -5.42 3.82 -8.83
C HIS A 102 -4.32 4.86 -8.63
N MET A 103 -3.95 5.14 -7.39
CA MET A 103 -2.86 6.06 -7.05
C MET A 103 -1.53 5.61 -7.66
N VAL A 104 -1.18 4.33 -7.56
CA VAL A 104 0.06 3.79 -8.11
C VAL A 104 0.08 3.87 -9.64
N LYS A 105 -1.06 3.64 -10.30
CA LYS A 105 -1.20 3.81 -11.76
C LYS A 105 -0.99 5.27 -12.18
N ILE A 106 -1.57 6.23 -11.46
CA ILE A 106 -1.35 7.67 -11.71
C ILE A 106 0.15 7.98 -11.59
N TRP A 107 0.79 7.60 -10.49
CA TRP A 107 2.20 7.82 -10.26
C TRP A 107 3.10 7.16 -11.33
N SER A 108 2.73 5.98 -11.80
CA SER A 108 3.42 5.32 -12.91
C SER A 108 3.32 6.12 -14.22
N LEU A 109 2.15 6.70 -14.51
CA LEU A 109 1.96 7.53 -15.69
C LEU A 109 2.77 8.84 -15.62
N GLU A 110 2.84 9.45 -14.44
CA GLU A 110 3.63 10.66 -14.19
C GLU A 110 5.14 10.42 -14.37
N ASN A 111 5.59 9.17 -14.15
CA ASN A 111 6.99 8.77 -14.24
C ASN A 111 7.37 8.04 -15.55
N LYS A 112 6.52 8.04 -16.59
CA LYS A 112 6.79 7.35 -17.86
C LYS A 112 8.10 7.76 -18.57
N LYS A 113 8.53 9.00 -18.38
CA LYS A 113 9.78 9.51 -18.98
C LYS A 113 10.99 9.28 -18.08
N ASN A 114 10.80 8.80 -16.87
CA ASN A 114 11.84 8.49 -15.90
C ASN A 114 12.16 6.98 -15.99
N ASN A 115 13.37 6.61 -15.60
CA ASN A 115 13.79 5.19 -15.59
C ASN A 115 13.22 4.42 -14.39
N LEU A 116 12.12 4.89 -13.76
CA LEU A 116 11.50 4.28 -12.58
C LEU A 116 10.46 3.23 -12.99
N SER A 117 10.77 1.97 -12.72
CA SER A 117 9.82 0.85 -12.91
C SER A 117 8.85 0.77 -11.73
N ILE A 118 7.57 0.99 -11.99
CA ILE A 118 6.51 0.94 -10.96
C ILE A 118 5.57 -0.22 -11.26
N SER A 119 5.32 -1.07 -10.27
CA SER A 119 4.48 -2.26 -10.41
C SER A 119 3.48 -2.42 -9.26
N ILE A 120 2.37 -3.09 -9.56
CA ILE A 120 1.37 -3.53 -8.61
C ILE A 120 1.41 -5.05 -8.58
N ILE A 121 1.55 -5.63 -7.39
CA ILE A 121 1.63 -7.08 -7.20
C ILE A 121 0.37 -7.55 -6.48
N ASN A 122 -0.34 -8.49 -7.09
CA ASN A 122 -1.35 -9.29 -6.39
C ASN A 122 -0.72 -10.65 -6.04
N PRO A 123 -0.41 -10.90 -4.76
CA PRO A 123 0.27 -12.14 -4.35
C PRO A 123 -0.64 -13.38 -4.38
N GLY A 124 -1.92 -13.20 -4.67
CA GLY A 124 -2.89 -14.30 -4.62
C GLY A 124 -3.17 -14.78 -3.19
N LYS A 125 -3.49 -16.07 -3.07
CA LYS A 125 -3.73 -16.72 -1.78
C LYS A 125 -2.40 -17.01 -1.11
N THR A 126 -2.07 -16.23 -0.08
CA THR A 126 -0.84 -16.39 0.71
C THR A 126 -1.19 -16.68 2.15
N ASN A 127 -0.62 -17.73 2.73
CA ASN A 127 -0.87 -18.13 4.12
C ASN A 127 -0.27 -17.13 5.11
N THR A 128 -1.03 -16.08 5.43
CA THR A 128 -0.68 -15.01 6.36
C THR A 128 -1.67 -14.94 7.51
N LYS A 129 -1.29 -14.24 8.59
CA LYS A 129 -2.23 -13.94 9.69
C LYS A 129 -3.49 -13.23 9.16
N MET A 130 -3.34 -12.27 8.25
CA MET A 130 -4.45 -11.56 7.61
C MET A 130 -5.38 -12.52 6.84
N ARG A 131 -4.80 -13.49 6.11
CA ARG A 131 -5.59 -14.50 5.37
C ARG A 131 -6.41 -15.36 6.31
N ARG A 132 -5.81 -15.86 7.39
CA ARG A 132 -6.52 -16.64 8.41
C ARG A 132 -7.62 -15.85 9.11
N GLN A 133 -7.40 -14.55 9.31
CA GLN A 133 -8.44 -13.65 9.86
C GLN A 133 -9.61 -13.48 8.90
N ALA A 134 -9.33 -13.33 7.60
CA ALA A 134 -10.37 -13.15 6.57
C ALA A 134 -11.16 -14.43 6.27
N PHE A 135 -10.52 -15.60 6.43
CA PHE A 135 -11.06 -16.93 6.07
C PHE A 135 -10.77 -17.95 7.19
N PRO A 136 -11.42 -17.83 8.36
CA PRO A 136 -11.09 -18.66 9.52
C PRO A 136 -11.39 -20.17 9.31
N GLY A 137 -12.19 -20.54 8.33
CA GLY A 137 -12.51 -21.93 7.97
C GLY A 137 -11.71 -22.48 6.78
N GLU A 138 -10.75 -21.72 6.24
CA GLU A 138 -9.94 -22.22 5.13
C GLU A 138 -8.84 -23.18 5.64
N ASN A 139 -8.87 -24.43 5.20
CA ASN A 139 -7.78 -25.38 5.48
C ASN A 139 -6.57 -24.97 4.64
N ASN A 140 -5.45 -24.74 5.31
CA ASN A 140 -4.17 -24.37 4.69
C ASN A 140 -3.36 -25.59 4.32
#